data_d66f9166b31da7b49dacfea3cba4a4ce
#
_entry.id   d66f9166b31da7b49dacfea3cba4a4ce
#
_cell.length_a   1.000
_cell.length_b   1.000
_cell.length_c   1.000
_cell.angle_alpha   90.00
_cell.angle_beta   90.00
_cell.angle_gamma   90.00
#
_symmetry.space_group_name_H-M   'P 1'
#
loop_
_entity.id
_entity.type
_entity.pdbx_description
1 polymer ?
#
loop_
_entity_poly.entity_id
_entity_poly.type
_entity_poly.pdbx_seq_one_letter_code
_entity_poly.pdbx_strand_id
1 'polypeptide(L)'
;KTDSVEEPGQFAIRGGIVDIFPLTEECPYRIDMWDDEVDTIKTFDAESQRSIENVDELVIYPAGEMVLSKERIDRGIHRLEAELKPYAKKLKDSFQTEAYARIKGEIATLKEQLTEFSAIYGVDSYVDYFYSDTVSLVDCLPEDAYIFIDETKKVTEKADGSEKSFLSSLTHRLEGGYILPGQMKVLFTYDDVLEKCRRYKVVGFDSFVGEDDRVKYAHRVEIESREVHSYRNNFDALVTDIKKWKKDKYSVLFVSPSSVGAKRMVDNLMDNDVICHYLNDPDKALAAREMAVMPGRLRAG
;
A
#
# COMPACT_ATOMS: atom_id res chain seq x y z
N LYS A 1 1.47 4.09 25.63
CA LYS A 1 0.93 4.03 26.98
C LYS A 1 0.88 5.45 27.56
N THR A 2 -0.22 5.85 28.16
CA THR A 2 -0.47 7.18 28.74
C THR A 2 -1.06 7.04 30.14
N ASP A 3 -1.12 8.15 30.89
CA ASP A 3 -1.80 8.17 32.20
C ASP A 3 -3.32 8.29 32.04
N SER A 4 -3.77 9.00 30.99
CA SER A 4 -5.16 9.17 30.56
C SER A 4 -5.27 8.91 29.07
N VAL A 5 -6.39 8.36 28.64
CA VAL A 5 -6.66 8.05 27.23
C VAL A 5 -7.54 9.14 26.62
N GLU A 6 -7.00 9.88 25.66
CA GLU A 6 -7.63 11.02 25.02
C GLU A 6 -7.72 10.90 23.49
N GLU A 7 -6.80 10.14 22.88
CA GLU A 7 -6.68 10.01 21.43
C GLU A 7 -6.63 8.55 20.98
N PRO A 8 -7.08 8.24 19.75
CA PRO A 8 -6.94 6.90 19.17
C PRO A 8 -5.49 6.36 19.22
N GLY A 9 -5.36 5.07 19.53
CA GLY A 9 -4.07 4.38 19.66
C GLY A 9 -3.47 4.46 21.07
N GLN A 10 -4.03 5.25 21.98
CA GLN A 10 -3.58 5.33 23.36
C GLN A 10 -4.20 4.23 24.22
N PHE A 11 -3.48 3.85 25.29
CA PHE A 11 -4.00 2.99 26.34
C PHE A 11 -3.41 3.36 27.72
N ALA A 12 -4.17 3.10 28.77
CA ALA A 12 -3.77 3.29 30.16
C ALA A 12 -4.14 2.04 31.00
N ILE A 13 -3.32 1.71 31.99
CA ILE A 13 -3.59 0.64 32.95
C ILE A 13 -3.47 1.22 34.34
N ARG A 14 -4.57 1.12 35.11
CA ARG A 14 -4.67 1.66 36.46
C ARG A 14 -5.32 0.62 37.38
N GLY A 15 -4.49 -0.14 38.10
CA GLY A 15 -4.97 -1.25 38.90
C GLY A 15 -5.66 -2.31 38.02
N GLY A 16 -6.92 -2.63 38.33
CA GLY A 16 -7.75 -3.56 37.55
C GLY A 16 -8.50 -2.91 36.38
N ILE A 17 -8.15 -1.68 35.97
CA ILE A 17 -8.83 -0.97 34.88
C ILE A 17 -7.85 -0.82 33.70
N VAL A 18 -8.31 -1.24 32.51
CA VAL A 18 -7.62 -0.99 31.24
C VAL A 18 -8.49 -0.07 30.40
N ASP A 19 -8.00 1.14 30.18
CA ASP A 19 -8.60 2.09 29.24
C ASP A 19 -7.85 1.97 27.90
N ILE A 20 -8.58 1.91 26.77
CA ILE A 20 -8.01 1.81 25.44
C ILE A 20 -8.86 2.57 24.44
N PHE A 21 -8.20 3.28 23.50
CA PHE A 21 -8.86 3.90 22.35
C PHE A 21 -8.38 3.22 21.07
N PRO A 22 -9.10 2.22 20.55
CA PRO A 22 -8.72 1.54 19.31
C PRO A 22 -8.72 2.52 18.13
N LEU A 23 -7.85 2.28 17.13
CA LEU A 23 -7.77 3.13 15.93
C LEU A 23 -9.00 3.06 15.02
N THR A 24 -9.80 1.99 15.16
CA THR A 24 -10.99 1.73 14.34
C THR A 24 -12.30 2.25 14.95
N GLU A 25 -12.24 2.74 16.19
CA GLU A 25 -13.41 3.12 16.97
C GLU A 25 -13.53 4.64 17.13
N GLU A 26 -14.75 5.11 17.32
CA GLU A 26 -15.04 6.55 17.50
C GLU A 26 -14.89 7.03 18.95
N CYS A 27 -14.91 6.11 19.91
CA CYS A 27 -14.77 6.39 21.34
C CYS A 27 -13.87 5.37 22.04
N PRO A 28 -13.27 5.74 23.17
CA PRO A 28 -12.45 4.80 23.97
C PRO A 28 -13.32 3.86 24.80
N TYR A 29 -12.69 2.75 25.20
CA TYR A 29 -13.28 1.71 26.01
C TYR A 29 -12.56 1.56 27.34
N ARG A 30 -13.33 1.31 28.39
CA ARG A 30 -12.87 0.96 29.72
C ARG A 30 -13.23 -0.49 30.01
N ILE A 31 -12.21 -1.29 30.32
CA ILE A 31 -12.32 -2.69 30.65
C ILE A 31 -12.03 -2.82 32.13
N ASP A 32 -13.04 -3.16 32.91
CA ASP A 32 -12.88 -3.44 34.33
C ASP A 32 -12.51 -4.92 34.48
N MET A 33 -11.38 -5.22 35.13
CA MET A 33 -10.86 -6.55 35.35
C MET A 33 -11.03 -6.95 36.82
N TRP A 34 -11.48 -8.16 37.05
CA TRP A 34 -11.44 -8.82 38.35
C TRP A 34 -10.43 -9.98 38.27
N ASP A 35 -9.26 -9.77 38.82
CA ASP A 35 -8.10 -10.65 38.64
C ASP A 35 -7.78 -10.85 37.15
N ASP A 36 -7.92 -12.07 36.63
CA ASP A 36 -7.69 -12.43 35.22
C ASP A 36 -8.97 -12.45 34.35
N GLU A 37 -10.12 -12.08 34.92
CA GLU A 37 -11.41 -12.09 34.23
C GLU A 37 -11.89 -10.66 33.91
N VAL A 38 -12.52 -10.49 32.74
CA VAL A 38 -13.20 -9.24 32.38
C VAL A 38 -14.55 -9.19 33.09
N ASP A 39 -14.75 -8.21 33.97
CA ASP A 39 -16.01 -7.97 34.67
C ASP A 39 -16.99 -7.18 33.82
N THR A 40 -16.56 -6.00 33.32
CA THR A 40 -17.38 -5.17 32.43
C THR A 40 -16.53 -4.47 31.39
N ILE A 41 -17.16 -4.21 30.23
CA ILE A 41 -16.60 -3.36 29.17
C ILE A 41 -17.56 -2.19 28.95
N LYS A 42 -17.04 -0.98 28.95
CA LYS A 42 -17.84 0.26 28.78
C LYS A 42 -17.19 1.19 27.78
N THR A 43 -17.98 1.86 26.97
CA THR A 43 -17.49 3.04 26.27
C THR A 43 -17.43 4.23 27.24
N PHE A 44 -16.53 5.16 26.99
CA PHE A 44 -16.44 6.38 27.78
C PHE A 44 -16.09 7.59 26.91
N ASP A 45 -16.41 8.76 27.39
CA ASP A 45 -16.09 10.03 26.74
C ASP A 45 -14.65 10.46 27.06
N ALA A 46 -13.86 10.71 26.01
CA ALA A 46 -12.43 10.99 26.12
C ALA A 46 -12.12 12.28 26.89
N GLU A 47 -12.97 13.32 26.80
CA GLU A 47 -12.76 14.59 27.48
C GLU A 47 -13.16 14.53 28.96
N SER A 48 -14.37 14.03 29.24
CA SER A 48 -14.90 13.98 30.61
C SER A 48 -14.49 12.74 31.39
N GLN A 49 -13.93 11.72 30.71
CA GLN A 49 -13.54 10.42 31.28
C GLN A 49 -14.71 9.64 31.90
N ARG A 50 -15.96 9.98 31.57
CA ARG A 50 -17.16 9.36 32.11
C ARG A 50 -17.64 8.22 31.20
N SER A 51 -18.02 7.11 31.83
CA SER A 51 -18.61 5.98 31.11
C SER A 51 -19.95 6.37 30.47
N ILE A 52 -20.19 5.87 29.24
CA ILE A 52 -21.39 6.14 28.44
C ILE A 52 -22.31 4.94 28.50
N GLU A 53 -21.87 3.79 27.99
CA GLU A 53 -22.71 2.58 27.92
C GLU A 53 -21.87 1.31 28.11
N ASN A 54 -22.54 0.22 28.51
CA ASN A 54 -21.93 -1.10 28.56
C ASN A 54 -22.00 -1.76 27.19
N VAL A 55 -20.94 -2.52 26.87
CA VAL A 55 -20.87 -3.34 25.66
C VAL A 55 -20.49 -4.79 26.04
N ASP A 56 -20.97 -5.73 25.27
CA ASP A 56 -20.76 -7.15 25.57
C ASP A 56 -19.43 -7.68 24.98
N GLU A 57 -18.91 -7.03 23.92
CA GLU A 57 -17.72 -7.45 23.19
C GLU A 57 -16.94 -6.26 22.67
N LEU A 58 -15.63 -6.37 22.66
CA LEU A 58 -14.70 -5.43 22.04
C LEU A 58 -13.64 -6.18 21.25
N VAL A 59 -13.47 -5.81 19.98
CA VAL A 59 -12.39 -6.31 19.13
C VAL A 59 -11.31 -5.26 19.03
N ILE A 60 -10.11 -5.57 19.52
CA ILE A 60 -8.96 -4.67 19.48
C ILE A 60 -8.01 -5.13 18.38
N TYR A 61 -7.91 -4.34 17.33
CA TYR A 61 -6.93 -4.56 16.27
C TYR A 61 -5.58 -3.98 16.65
N PRO A 62 -4.46 -4.58 16.17
CA PRO A 62 -3.14 -4.01 16.39
C PRO A 62 -3.04 -2.57 15.87
N ALA A 63 -2.46 -1.69 16.67
CA ALA A 63 -2.24 -0.28 16.30
C ALA A 63 -1.03 -0.07 15.37
N GLY A 64 -0.30 -1.12 15.04
CA GLY A 64 0.87 -1.08 14.16
C GLY A 64 1.12 -2.45 13.53
N GLU A 65 1.95 -2.47 12.50
CA GLU A 65 2.29 -3.68 11.74
C GLU A 65 3.14 -4.66 12.54
N MET A 66 3.89 -4.17 13.52
CA MET A 66 4.74 -4.98 14.39
C MET A 66 4.10 -5.18 15.77
N VAL A 67 3.60 -6.40 16.01
CA VAL A 67 3.10 -6.80 17.34
C VAL A 67 4.23 -7.46 18.12
N LEU A 68 4.75 -6.76 19.12
CA LEU A 68 5.89 -7.18 19.91
C LEU A 68 5.43 -7.73 21.28
N SER A 69 5.30 -9.07 21.39
CA SER A 69 5.13 -9.71 22.69
C SER A 69 6.43 -9.66 23.51
N LYS A 70 6.36 -9.84 24.82
CA LYS A 70 7.52 -9.87 25.69
C LYS A 70 8.58 -10.86 25.23
N GLU A 71 8.16 -12.10 24.90
CA GLU A 71 9.08 -13.16 24.43
C GLU A 71 9.72 -12.78 23.09
N ARG A 72 8.99 -12.06 22.25
CA ARG A 72 9.51 -11.58 20.95
C ARG A 72 10.52 -10.46 21.17
N ILE A 73 10.24 -9.53 22.08
CA ILE A 73 11.18 -8.48 22.48
C ILE A 73 12.47 -9.08 23.03
N ASP A 74 12.38 -10.02 23.99
CA ASP A 74 13.56 -10.64 24.60
C ASP A 74 14.44 -11.35 23.56
N ARG A 75 13.81 -12.11 22.65
CA ARG A 75 14.54 -12.76 21.53
C ARG A 75 15.16 -11.74 20.57
N GLY A 76 14.44 -10.68 20.24
CA GLY A 76 14.91 -9.62 19.35
C GLY A 76 16.12 -8.88 19.95
N ILE A 77 16.05 -8.51 21.22
CA ILE A 77 17.15 -7.88 21.95
C ILE A 77 18.39 -8.78 21.94
N HIS A 78 18.20 -10.09 22.18
CA HIS A 78 19.32 -11.04 22.15
C HIS A 78 20.01 -11.10 20.77
N ARG A 79 19.22 -11.10 19.67
CA ARG A 79 19.76 -11.08 18.30
C ARG A 79 20.48 -9.77 17.99
N LEU A 80 19.90 -8.63 18.40
CA LEU A 80 20.52 -7.30 18.24
C LEU A 80 21.89 -7.24 18.95
N GLU A 81 21.96 -7.72 20.17
CA GLU A 81 23.22 -7.76 20.94
C GLU A 81 24.27 -8.70 20.35
N ALA A 82 23.82 -9.85 19.86
CA ALA A 82 24.70 -10.83 19.21
C ALA A 82 25.35 -10.25 17.96
N GLU A 83 24.64 -9.44 17.18
CA GLU A 83 25.18 -8.78 16.00
C GLU A 83 25.93 -7.48 16.32
N LEU A 84 25.49 -6.71 17.30
CA LEU A 84 26.15 -5.49 17.73
C LEU A 84 27.61 -5.73 18.17
N LYS A 85 27.87 -6.83 18.91
CA LYS A 85 29.20 -7.13 19.44
C LYS A 85 30.30 -7.19 18.36
N PRO A 86 30.20 -8.06 17.32
CA PRO A 86 31.22 -8.14 16.27
C PRO A 86 31.25 -6.87 15.42
N TYR A 87 30.11 -6.24 15.14
CA TYR A 87 30.08 -5.02 14.35
C TYR A 87 30.72 -3.83 15.07
N ALA A 88 30.40 -3.61 16.35
CA ALA A 88 31.03 -2.58 17.17
C ALA A 88 32.54 -2.81 17.31
N LYS A 89 32.97 -4.07 17.46
CA LYS A 89 34.41 -4.41 17.46
C LYS A 89 35.07 -4.01 16.14
N LYS A 90 34.47 -4.35 14.99
CA LYS A 90 34.97 -3.96 13.66
C LYS A 90 35.13 -2.45 13.54
N LEU A 91 34.13 -1.66 13.94
CA LEU A 91 34.19 -0.19 13.91
C LEU A 91 35.34 0.35 14.79
N LYS A 92 35.50 -0.21 15.99
CA LYS A 92 36.58 0.16 16.88
C LYS A 92 37.97 -0.17 16.32
N ASP A 93 38.15 -1.37 15.77
CA ASP A 93 39.41 -1.81 15.17
C ASP A 93 39.77 -1.00 13.92
N SER A 94 38.75 -0.44 13.24
CA SER A 94 38.92 0.47 12.08
C SER A 94 39.00 1.95 12.48
N PHE A 95 39.16 2.29 13.76
CA PHE A 95 39.24 3.66 14.29
C PHE A 95 38.02 4.56 13.96
N GLN A 96 36.87 3.97 13.67
CA GLN A 96 35.62 4.68 13.41
C GLN A 96 34.87 4.99 14.73
N THR A 97 35.47 5.83 15.57
CA THR A 97 35.00 6.06 16.93
C THR A 97 33.61 6.71 17.03
N GLU A 98 33.26 7.59 16.11
CA GLU A 98 31.94 8.21 16.05
C GLU A 98 30.85 7.20 15.66
N ALA A 99 31.08 6.40 14.61
CA ALA A 99 30.15 5.35 14.20
C ALA A 99 29.96 4.29 15.31
N TYR A 100 31.04 3.92 15.97
CA TYR A 100 31.01 3.03 17.14
C TYR A 100 30.14 3.58 18.28
N ALA A 101 30.33 4.84 18.65
CA ALA A 101 29.55 5.47 19.72
C ALA A 101 28.07 5.57 19.33
N ARG A 102 27.80 5.96 18.10
CA ARG A 102 26.44 6.12 17.56
C ARG A 102 25.66 4.80 17.59
N ILE A 103 26.18 3.74 16.98
CA ILE A 103 25.44 2.47 16.93
C ILE A 103 25.18 1.89 18.32
N LYS A 104 26.12 2.06 19.26
CA LYS A 104 25.90 1.63 20.65
C LYS A 104 24.81 2.45 21.34
N GLY A 105 24.78 3.75 21.11
CA GLY A 105 23.75 4.64 21.64
C GLY A 105 22.36 4.28 21.06
N GLU A 106 22.25 4.15 19.75
CA GLU A 106 21.01 3.77 19.08
C GLU A 106 20.41 2.47 19.63
N ILE A 107 21.22 1.41 19.75
CA ILE A 107 20.74 0.13 20.26
C ILE A 107 20.42 0.20 21.76
N ALA A 108 21.13 1.00 22.56
CA ALA A 108 20.82 1.19 23.96
C ALA A 108 19.46 1.90 24.14
N THR A 109 19.21 2.97 23.38
CA THR A 109 17.94 3.70 23.38
C THR A 109 16.79 2.80 22.91
N LEU A 110 16.99 2.03 21.81
CA LEU A 110 15.98 1.08 21.32
C LEU A 110 15.60 0.06 22.41
N LYS A 111 16.58 -0.48 23.12
CA LYS A 111 16.34 -1.45 24.22
C LYS A 111 15.53 -0.83 25.36
N GLU A 112 15.85 0.38 25.75
CA GLU A 112 15.13 1.13 26.78
C GLU A 112 13.65 1.33 26.35
N GLN A 113 13.42 1.84 25.14
CA GLN A 113 12.08 2.04 24.59
C GLN A 113 11.26 0.75 24.50
N LEU A 114 11.89 -0.36 24.06
CA LEU A 114 11.23 -1.67 24.01
C LEU A 114 10.83 -2.19 25.40
N THR A 115 11.64 -1.92 26.41
CA THR A 115 11.37 -2.35 27.78
C THR A 115 10.26 -1.52 28.43
N GLU A 116 10.16 -0.25 28.08
CA GLU A 116 9.16 0.68 28.62
C GLU A 116 7.84 0.67 27.84
N PHE A 117 7.72 -0.13 26.78
CA PHE A 117 6.59 -0.10 25.84
C PHE A 117 6.27 1.29 25.30
N SER A 118 7.30 2.10 25.12
CA SER A 118 7.20 3.44 24.52
C SER A 118 6.96 3.33 23.02
N ALA A 119 6.41 4.39 22.41
CA ALA A 119 6.30 4.48 20.96
C ALA A 119 7.70 4.49 20.33
N ILE A 120 7.98 3.52 19.45
CA ILE A 120 9.28 3.37 18.78
C ILE A 120 9.09 3.74 17.31
N TYR A 121 9.69 4.85 16.91
CA TYR A 121 9.72 5.25 15.51
C TYR A 121 10.76 4.43 14.73
N GLY A 122 10.36 3.93 13.55
CA GLY A 122 11.26 3.18 12.66
C GLY A 122 11.60 1.77 13.15
N VAL A 123 10.79 1.21 14.07
CA VAL A 123 10.95 -0.17 14.56
C VAL A 123 10.83 -1.22 13.44
N ASP A 124 10.13 -0.89 12.37
CA ASP A 124 9.98 -1.68 11.15
C ASP A 124 11.33 -2.01 10.49
N SER A 125 12.31 -1.13 10.60
CA SER A 125 13.68 -1.39 10.11
C SER A 125 14.42 -2.51 10.88
N TYR A 126 13.88 -2.93 12.02
CA TYR A 126 14.40 -4.01 12.85
C TYR A 126 13.59 -5.31 12.74
N VAL A 127 12.66 -5.42 11.78
CA VAL A 127 11.72 -6.54 11.65
C VAL A 127 12.41 -7.90 11.73
N ASP A 128 13.53 -8.10 11.05
CA ASP A 128 14.28 -9.36 11.00
C ASP A 128 14.87 -9.82 12.35
N TYR A 129 15.01 -8.89 13.31
CA TYR A 129 15.45 -9.26 14.66
C TYR A 129 14.31 -9.82 15.50
N PHE A 130 13.09 -9.36 15.27
CA PHE A 130 11.92 -9.72 16.08
C PHE A 130 11.10 -10.85 15.46
N TYR A 131 11.10 -10.97 14.13
CA TYR A 131 10.35 -11.99 13.41
C TYR A 131 11.30 -12.98 12.75
N SER A 132 10.90 -14.26 12.69
CA SER A 132 11.62 -15.31 11.96
C SER A 132 11.25 -15.30 10.48
N ASP A 133 10.01 -14.93 10.20
CA ASP A 133 9.42 -14.95 8.87
C ASP A 133 8.75 -13.62 8.59
N THR A 134 9.02 -13.08 7.42
CA THR A 134 8.39 -11.88 6.90
C THR A 134 7.63 -12.22 5.62
N VAL A 135 6.52 -11.54 5.39
CA VAL A 135 5.68 -11.72 4.21
C VAL A 135 5.58 -10.42 3.43
N SER A 136 5.44 -10.53 2.13
CA SER A 136 5.16 -9.38 1.26
C SER A 136 3.65 -9.23 1.05
N LEU A 137 3.21 -8.08 0.51
CA LEU A 137 1.81 -7.87 0.14
C LEU A 137 1.30 -8.97 -0.82
N VAL A 138 2.15 -9.46 -1.70
CA VAL A 138 1.81 -10.55 -2.64
C VAL A 138 1.43 -11.84 -1.92
N ASP A 139 2.02 -12.10 -0.75
CA ASP A 139 1.70 -13.29 0.04
C ASP A 139 0.32 -13.24 0.72
N CYS A 140 -0.27 -12.04 0.81
CA CYS A 140 -1.59 -11.81 1.39
C CYS A 140 -2.73 -11.87 0.37
N LEU A 141 -2.42 -12.04 -0.92
CA LEU A 141 -3.43 -12.12 -1.97
C LEU A 141 -4.14 -13.49 -1.94
N PRO A 142 -5.45 -13.56 -2.27
CA PRO A 142 -6.17 -14.82 -2.42
C PRO A 142 -5.60 -15.64 -3.58
N GLU A 143 -5.71 -16.97 -3.51
CA GLU A 143 -5.11 -17.90 -4.48
C GLU A 143 -5.58 -17.71 -5.93
N ASP A 144 -6.79 -17.19 -6.11
CA ASP A 144 -7.41 -16.92 -7.41
C ASP A 144 -7.15 -15.50 -7.93
N ALA A 145 -6.31 -14.72 -7.26
CA ALA A 145 -5.99 -13.36 -7.67
C ALA A 145 -5.31 -13.28 -9.04
N TYR A 146 -5.58 -12.19 -9.75
CA TYR A 146 -4.87 -11.80 -10.96
C TYR A 146 -3.92 -10.66 -10.64
N ILE A 147 -2.71 -10.73 -11.14
CA ILE A 147 -1.70 -9.67 -11.02
C ILE A 147 -1.58 -8.99 -12.38
N PHE A 148 -1.81 -7.68 -12.40
CA PHE A 148 -1.65 -6.86 -13.59
C PHE A 148 -0.38 -6.03 -13.46
N ILE A 149 0.49 -6.10 -14.47
CA ILE A 149 1.71 -5.32 -14.57
C ILE A 149 1.53 -4.33 -15.74
N ASP A 150 1.49 -3.06 -15.43
CA ASP A 150 1.38 -2.00 -16.43
C ASP A 150 2.78 -1.53 -16.84
N GLU A 151 3.10 -1.64 -18.14
CA GLU A 151 4.41 -1.32 -18.70
C GLU A 151 5.56 -2.11 -18.06
N THR A 152 5.55 -3.44 -18.26
CA THR A 152 6.46 -4.41 -17.62
C THR A 152 7.91 -3.94 -17.56
N LYS A 153 8.46 -3.45 -18.67
CA LYS A 153 9.84 -2.96 -18.74
C LYS A 153 10.08 -1.73 -17.88
N LYS A 154 9.12 -0.80 -17.86
CA LYS A 154 9.23 0.42 -17.01
C LYS A 154 9.17 0.08 -15.53
N VAL A 155 8.33 -0.90 -15.15
CA VAL A 155 8.25 -1.40 -13.77
C VAL A 155 9.58 -1.99 -13.36
N THR A 156 10.17 -2.84 -14.20
CA THR A 156 11.49 -3.44 -13.98
C THR A 156 12.59 -2.39 -13.81
N GLU A 157 12.70 -1.44 -14.73
CA GLU A 157 13.70 -0.36 -14.66
C GLU A 157 13.52 0.50 -13.40
N LYS A 158 12.26 0.78 -13.03
CA LYS A 158 11.95 1.53 -11.82
C LYS A 158 12.30 0.76 -10.55
N ALA A 159 12.01 -0.53 -10.52
CA ALA A 159 12.33 -1.40 -9.39
C ALA A 159 13.85 -1.49 -9.18
N ASP A 160 14.62 -1.76 -10.24
CA ASP A 160 16.08 -1.81 -10.20
C ASP A 160 16.69 -0.48 -9.72
N GLY A 161 16.19 0.64 -10.25
CA GLY A 161 16.64 1.97 -9.84
C GLY A 161 16.34 2.26 -8.37
N SER A 162 15.17 1.88 -7.90
CA SER A 162 14.75 2.05 -6.49
C SER A 162 15.57 1.16 -5.56
N GLU A 163 15.77 -0.10 -5.92
CA GLU A 163 16.58 -1.06 -5.16
C GLU A 163 18.02 -0.58 -5.02
N LYS A 164 18.65 -0.18 -6.14
CA LYS A 164 20.00 0.35 -6.14
C LYS A 164 20.14 1.60 -5.25
N SER A 165 19.19 2.52 -5.33
CA SER A 165 19.19 3.73 -4.52
C SER A 165 19.03 3.41 -3.04
N PHE A 166 18.15 2.47 -2.71
CA PHE A 166 17.88 2.02 -1.35
C PHE A 166 19.13 1.36 -0.76
N LEU A 167 19.73 0.39 -1.45
CA LEU A 167 20.95 -0.28 -1.02
C LEU A 167 22.13 0.68 -0.84
N SER A 168 22.27 1.67 -1.74
CA SER A 168 23.29 2.72 -1.59
C SER A 168 23.07 3.54 -0.32
N SER A 169 21.82 3.92 -0.02
CA SER A 169 21.46 4.64 1.21
C SER A 169 21.75 3.82 2.47
N LEU A 170 21.35 2.54 2.47
CA LEU A 170 21.62 1.64 3.60
C LEU A 170 23.12 1.42 3.81
N THR A 171 23.90 1.27 2.73
CA THR A 171 25.37 1.12 2.82
C THR A 171 25.99 2.35 3.51
N HIS A 172 25.58 3.54 3.09
CA HIS A 172 26.08 4.78 3.72
C HIS A 172 25.69 4.86 5.21
N ARG A 173 24.46 4.49 5.54
CA ARG A 173 24.00 4.44 6.94
C ARG A 173 24.73 3.39 7.76
N LEU A 174 25.01 2.23 7.18
CA LEU A 174 25.81 1.19 7.83
C LEU A 174 27.22 1.70 8.11
N GLU A 175 27.92 2.24 7.12
CA GLU A 175 29.26 2.81 7.29
C GLU A 175 29.30 3.93 8.36
N GLY A 176 28.24 4.74 8.44
CA GLY A 176 28.09 5.78 9.44
C GLY A 176 27.69 5.30 10.84
N GLY A 177 27.44 3.99 11.02
CA GLY A 177 27.01 3.42 12.31
C GLY A 177 25.59 3.81 12.72
N TYR A 178 24.68 4.05 11.75
CA TYR A 178 23.26 4.33 12.00
C TYR A 178 22.40 3.08 12.02
N ILE A 179 22.88 2.00 11.44
CA ILE A 179 22.16 0.72 11.34
C ILE A 179 23.11 -0.44 11.59
N LEU A 180 22.55 -1.59 11.94
CA LEU A 180 23.24 -2.87 12.01
C LEU A 180 23.24 -3.59 10.63
N PRO A 181 24.20 -4.51 10.38
CA PRO A 181 24.26 -5.27 9.12
C PRO A 181 22.95 -6.01 8.77
N GLY A 182 22.23 -6.56 9.76
CA GLY A 182 20.97 -7.27 9.54
C GLY A 182 19.87 -6.41 8.93
N GLN A 183 19.90 -5.10 9.21
CA GLN A 183 18.93 -4.16 8.62
C GLN A 183 19.13 -3.94 7.10
N MET A 184 20.19 -4.46 6.51
CA MET A 184 20.39 -4.43 5.04
C MET A 184 19.40 -5.32 4.28
N LYS A 185 18.70 -6.23 4.97
CA LYS A 185 17.82 -7.25 4.35
C LYS A 185 16.32 -6.93 4.43
N VAL A 186 15.96 -5.73 4.85
CA VAL A 186 14.55 -5.35 5.07
C VAL A 186 13.70 -5.19 3.81
N LEU A 187 14.31 -5.24 2.62
CA LEU A 187 13.64 -5.09 1.34
C LEU A 187 13.57 -6.43 0.61
N PHE A 188 12.37 -6.83 0.16
CA PHE A 188 12.24 -7.84 -0.88
C PHE A 188 12.72 -7.25 -2.20
N THR A 189 13.60 -7.96 -2.90
CA THR A 189 14.03 -7.55 -4.25
C THR A 189 12.88 -7.72 -5.26
N TYR A 190 12.99 -7.08 -6.40
CA TYR A 190 12.00 -7.27 -7.47
C TYR A 190 11.95 -8.74 -7.93
N ASP A 191 13.09 -9.42 -7.97
CA ASP A 191 13.15 -10.84 -8.32
C ASP A 191 12.44 -11.72 -7.27
N ASP A 192 12.55 -11.40 -5.96
CA ASP A 192 11.79 -12.09 -4.90
C ASP A 192 10.28 -11.89 -5.10
N VAL A 193 9.85 -10.67 -5.46
CA VAL A 193 8.44 -10.36 -5.73
C VAL A 193 7.95 -11.12 -6.96
N LEU A 194 8.71 -11.13 -8.05
CA LEU A 194 8.36 -11.87 -9.26
C LEU A 194 8.25 -13.38 -8.99
N GLU A 195 9.16 -13.96 -8.20
CA GLU A 195 9.07 -15.37 -7.80
C GLU A 195 7.76 -15.67 -7.07
N LYS A 196 7.36 -14.80 -6.14
CA LYS A 196 6.09 -14.91 -5.44
C LYS A 196 4.88 -14.76 -6.39
N CYS A 197 4.98 -13.90 -7.42
CA CYS A 197 3.94 -13.70 -8.42
C CYS A 197 3.69 -14.94 -9.30
N ARG A 198 4.66 -15.84 -9.45
CA ARG A 198 4.55 -17.04 -10.31
C ARG A 198 3.41 -17.99 -9.92
N ARG A 199 2.94 -17.95 -8.69
CA ARG A 199 1.78 -18.73 -8.24
C ARG A 199 0.43 -18.18 -8.69
N TYR A 200 0.43 -16.96 -9.26
CA TYR A 200 -0.76 -16.27 -9.73
C TYR A 200 -0.83 -16.19 -11.24
N LYS A 201 -1.98 -15.79 -11.75
CA LYS A 201 -2.14 -15.44 -13.16
C LYS A 201 -1.64 -14.01 -13.37
N VAL A 202 -0.56 -13.86 -14.12
CA VAL A 202 0.06 -12.56 -14.38
C VAL A 202 -0.31 -12.09 -15.78
N VAL A 203 -0.79 -10.85 -15.89
CA VAL A 203 -1.15 -10.17 -17.14
C VAL A 203 -0.35 -8.89 -17.27
N GLY A 204 0.44 -8.76 -18.33
CA GLY A 204 1.17 -7.53 -18.64
C GLY A 204 0.42 -6.70 -19.68
N PHE A 205 0.45 -5.39 -19.51
CA PHE A 205 0.00 -4.41 -20.49
C PHE A 205 1.18 -3.56 -20.90
N ASP A 206 1.58 -3.62 -22.16
CA ASP A 206 2.74 -2.89 -22.66
C ASP A 206 2.37 -2.10 -23.91
N SER A 207 2.68 -0.81 -23.94
CA SER A 207 2.44 0.06 -25.11
C SER A 207 3.35 -0.28 -26.28
N PHE A 208 4.51 -0.86 -26.00
CA PHE A 208 5.49 -1.28 -26.99
C PHE A 208 5.93 -2.72 -26.73
N VAL A 209 6.13 -3.45 -27.81
CA VAL A 209 6.69 -4.80 -27.73
C VAL A 209 8.14 -4.70 -27.23
N GLY A 210 8.32 -4.80 -25.92
CA GLY A 210 9.61 -4.93 -25.26
C GLY A 210 9.72 -6.31 -24.64
N GLU A 211 10.87 -6.95 -24.72
CA GLU A 211 11.12 -8.17 -23.96
C GLU A 211 11.76 -7.78 -22.63
N ASP A 212 11.15 -8.22 -21.53
CA ASP A 212 11.80 -8.29 -20.23
C ASP A 212 12.10 -9.77 -19.95
N ASP A 213 13.36 -10.13 -19.89
CA ASP A 213 13.80 -11.52 -19.70
C ASP A 213 13.35 -12.11 -18.36
N ARG A 214 12.98 -11.26 -17.40
CA ARG A 214 12.53 -11.69 -16.06
C ARG A 214 11.06 -12.07 -16.01
N VAL A 215 10.19 -11.46 -16.83
CA VAL A 215 8.76 -11.77 -16.89
C VAL A 215 8.44 -12.49 -18.18
N LYS A 216 8.15 -13.80 -18.08
CA LYS A 216 7.81 -14.63 -19.23
C LYS A 216 6.30 -14.84 -19.30
N TYR A 217 5.68 -14.38 -20.39
CA TYR A 217 4.29 -14.59 -20.68
C TYR A 217 4.10 -15.82 -21.56
N ALA A 218 3.11 -16.68 -21.23
CA ALA A 218 2.77 -17.86 -22.02
C ALA A 218 2.11 -17.51 -23.36
N HIS A 219 1.35 -16.43 -23.37
CA HIS A 219 0.64 -15.94 -24.54
C HIS A 219 0.78 -14.43 -24.66
N ARG A 220 0.81 -13.93 -25.90
CA ARG A 220 0.80 -12.50 -26.21
C ARG A 220 -0.36 -12.21 -27.16
N VAL A 221 -1.08 -11.14 -26.87
CA VAL A 221 -2.16 -10.63 -27.72
C VAL A 221 -1.78 -9.20 -28.10
N GLU A 222 -1.75 -8.93 -29.39
CA GLU A 222 -1.51 -7.58 -29.91
C GLU A 222 -2.85 -6.92 -30.19
N ILE A 223 -3.06 -5.74 -29.63
CA ILE A 223 -4.25 -4.92 -29.83
C ILE A 223 -3.83 -3.69 -30.62
N GLU A 224 -4.28 -3.62 -31.88
CA GLU A 224 -4.06 -2.41 -32.66
C GLU A 224 -4.83 -1.24 -32.04
N SER A 225 -4.11 -0.23 -31.57
CA SER A 225 -4.69 0.99 -31.03
C SER A 225 -4.11 2.21 -31.72
N ARG A 226 -4.90 3.26 -31.83
CA ARG A 226 -4.48 4.56 -32.35
C ARG A 226 -5.02 5.65 -31.47
N GLU A 227 -4.18 6.66 -31.21
CA GLU A 227 -4.65 7.83 -30.50
C GLU A 227 -5.68 8.60 -31.31
N VAL A 228 -6.71 9.08 -30.63
CA VAL A 228 -7.73 9.97 -31.19
C VAL A 228 -7.25 11.41 -30.96
N HIS A 229 -7.32 12.25 -32.00
CA HIS A 229 -6.96 13.64 -31.90
C HIS A 229 -7.78 14.37 -30.84
N SER A 230 -7.16 15.32 -30.16
CA SER A 230 -7.86 16.17 -29.21
C SER A 230 -8.74 17.19 -29.94
N TYR A 231 -10.03 17.14 -29.72
CA TYR A 231 -11.03 18.05 -30.31
C TYR A 231 -11.35 19.25 -29.41
N ARG A 232 -10.41 19.72 -28.59
CA ARG A 232 -10.63 20.87 -27.70
C ARG A 232 -11.24 22.04 -28.44
N ASN A 233 -12.50 22.36 -28.14
CA ASN A 233 -13.30 23.45 -28.73
C ASN A 233 -13.50 23.40 -30.26
N ASN A 234 -13.28 22.27 -30.91
CA ASN A 234 -13.51 22.09 -32.34
C ASN A 234 -14.51 20.95 -32.59
N PHE A 235 -15.78 21.23 -32.35
CA PHE A 235 -16.84 20.24 -32.50
C PHE A 235 -17.08 19.86 -33.96
N ASP A 236 -16.89 20.77 -34.90
CA ASP A 236 -17.05 20.51 -36.36
C ASP A 236 -16.03 19.50 -36.87
N ALA A 237 -14.78 19.59 -36.40
CA ALA A 237 -13.76 18.58 -36.71
C ALA A 237 -14.14 17.20 -36.15
N LEU A 238 -14.66 17.14 -34.93
CA LEU A 238 -15.18 15.89 -34.34
C LEU A 238 -16.29 15.30 -35.21
N VAL A 239 -17.29 16.09 -35.58
CA VAL A 239 -18.40 15.65 -36.45
C VAL A 239 -17.89 15.12 -37.80
N THR A 240 -16.90 15.78 -38.36
CA THR A 240 -16.27 15.36 -39.63
C THR A 240 -15.61 13.99 -39.48
N ASP A 241 -14.83 13.78 -38.44
CA ASP A 241 -14.18 12.50 -38.20
C ASP A 241 -15.18 11.40 -37.83
N ILE A 242 -16.22 11.70 -37.09
CA ILE A 242 -17.31 10.76 -36.80
C ILE A 242 -17.97 10.29 -38.11
N LYS A 243 -18.27 11.19 -39.03
CA LYS A 243 -18.87 10.82 -40.34
C LYS A 243 -17.94 9.91 -41.15
N LYS A 244 -16.61 10.13 -41.03
CA LYS A 244 -15.60 9.27 -41.63
C LYS A 244 -15.57 7.89 -40.98
N TRP A 245 -15.50 7.82 -39.65
CA TRP A 245 -15.49 6.56 -38.91
C TRP A 245 -16.76 5.72 -39.19
N LYS A 246 -17.91 6.39 -39.26
CA LYS A 246 -19.15 5.72 -39.65
C LYS A 246 -19.09 5.10 -41.06
N LYS A 247 -18.47 5.83 -41.99
CA LYS A 247 -18.26 5.31 -43.39
C LYS A 247 -17.29 4.12 -43.35
N ASP A 248 -16.26 4.19 -42.52
CA ASP A 248 -15.26 3.13 -42.35
C ASP A 248 -15.74 1.98 -41.44
N LYS A 249 -17.04 2.00 -41.06
CA LYS A 249 -17.73 0.96 -40.29
C LYS A 249 -17.31 0.79 -38.84
N TYR A 250 -16.71 1.80 -38.23
CA TYR A 250 -16.41 1.78 -36.82
C TYR A 250 -17.67 1.86 -35.95
N SER A 251 -17.65 1.19 -34.79
CA SER A 251 -18.55 1.48 -33.68
C SER A 251 -17.86 2.54 -32.80
N VAL A 252 -18.61 3.57 -32.39
CA VAL A 252 -18.05 4.69 -31.66
C VAL A 252 -18.76 4.85 -30.32
N LEU A 253 -17.99 4.82 -29.23
CA LEU A 253 -18.47 5.06 -27.88
C LEU A 253 -17.84 6.34 -27.32
N PHE A 254 -18.67 7.32 -26.98
CA PHE A 254 -18.25 8.50 -26.25
C PHE A 254 -18.48 8.31 -24.76
N VAL A 255 -17.51 8.65 -23.95
CA VAL A 255 -17.62 8.58 -22.48
C VAL A 255 -17.57 10.00 -21.92
N SER A 256 -18.61 10.40 -21.21
CA SER A 256 -18.74 11.72 -20.58
C SER A 256 -18.68 11.58 -19.06
N PRO A 257 -18.00 12.48 -18.34
CA PRO A 257 -17.88 12.41 -16.88
C PRO A 257 -19.19 12.46 -16.09
N SER A 258 -20.30 12.85 -16.74
CA SER A 258 -21.60 12.93 -16.09
C SER A 258 -22.75 12.54 -17.03
N SER A 259 -23.85 12.04 -16.45
CA SER A 259 -25.07 11.67 -17.18
C SER A 259 -25.68 12.88 -17.91
N VAL A 260 -25.62 14.07 -17.31
CA VAL A 260 -26.11 15.32 -17.94
C VAL A 260 -25.23 15.67 -19.15
N GLY A 261 -23.91 15.57 -19.01
CA GLY A 261 -22.98 15.81 -20.11
C GLY A 261 -23.15 14.80 -21.25
N ALA A 262 -23.37 13.52 -20.92
CA ALA A 262 -23.62 12.49 -21.91
C ALA A 262 -24.91 12.74 -22.71
N LYS A 263 -26.01 13.08 -22.07
CA LYS A 263 -27.28 13.43 -22.74
C LYS A 263 -27.12 14.65 -23.64
N ARG A 264 -26.50 15.70 -23.13
CA ARG A 264 -26.21 16.92 -23.91
C ARG A 264 -25.31 16.62 -25.12
N MET A 265 -24.38 15.68 -24.99
CA MET A 265 -23.55 15.27 -26.12
C MET A 265 -24.37 14.53 -27.19
N VAL A 266 -25.34 13.70 -26.80
CA VAL A 266 -26.29 13.05 -27.73
C VAL A 266 -27.08 14.11 -28.51
N ASP A 267 -27.65 15.08 -27.81
CA ASP A 267 -28.42 16.16 -28.45
C ASP A 267 -27.55 16.94 -29.44
N ASN A 268 -26.36 17.36 -29.04
CA ASN A 268 -25.42 18.08 -29.90
C ASN A 268 -25.00 17.29 -31.15
N LEU A 269 -24.82 15.97 -31.01
CA LEU A 269 -24.50 15.09 -32.16
C LEU A 269 -25.66 14.93 -33.09
N MET A 270 -26.89 14.75 -32.55
CA MET A 270 -28.13 14.65 -33.36
C MET A 270 -28.41 15.95 -34.13
N ASP A 271 -28.19 17.12 -33.52
CA ASP A 271 -28.34 18.43 -34.18
C ASP A 271 -27.35 18.61 -35.35
N ASN A 272 -26.28 17.81 -35.43
CA ASN A 272 -25.31 17.77 -36.52
C ASN A 272 -25.43 16.56 -37.45
N ASP A 273 -26.63 15.97 -37.52
CA ASP A 273 -26.95 14.80 -38.34
C ASP A 273 -26.16 13.52 -38.03
N VAL A 274 -25.66 13.42 -36.77
CA VAL A 274 -25.01 12.21 -36.27
C VAL A 274 -26.01 11.39 -35.46
N ILE A 275 -26.48 10.30 -36.01
CA ILE A 275 -27.38 9.37 -35.30
C ILE A 275 -26.60 8.63 -34.24
N CYS A 276 -26.92 8.88 -32.99
CA CYS A 276 -26.37 8.22 -31.80
C CYS A 276 -27.45 8.08 -30.73
N HIS A 277 -27.17 7.28 -29.70
CA HIS A 277 -28.09 7.11 -28.59
C HIS A 277 -27.37 7.17 -27.25
N TYR A 278 -28.12 7.43 -26.19
CA TYR A 278 -27.62 7.39 -24.83
C TYR A 278 -27.59 5.95 -24.31
N LEU A 279 -26.43 5.48 -23.84
CA LEU A 279 -26.23 4.17 -23.27
C LEU A 279 -26.15 4.30 -21.74
N ASN A 280 -27.07 3.66 -21.03
CA ASN A 280 -27.12 3.70 -19.56
C ASN A 280 -26.52 2.44 -18.92
N ASP A 281 -26.39 1.37 -19.69
CA ASP A 281 -25.89 0.08 -19.22
C ASP A 281 -24.47 -0.14 -19.76
N PRO A 282 -23.44 -0.13 -18.88
CA PRO A 282 -22.05 -0.33 -19.29
C PRO A 282 -21.77 -1.75 -19.80
N ASP A 283 -22.59 -2.73 -19.43
CA ASP A 283 -22.41 -4.13 -19.83
C ASP A 283 -23.02 -4.42 -21.21
N LYS A 284 -23.74 -3.47 -21.76
CA LYS A 284 -24.33 -3.61 -23.08
C LYS A 284 -23.30 -3.39 -24.18
N ALA A 285 -22.95 -4.45 -24.90
CA ALA A 285 -22.09 -4.37 -26.07
C ALA A 285 -22.72 -3.53 -27.19
N LEU A 286 -21.90 -2.66 -27.83
CA LEU A 286 -22.30 -1.94 -29.02
C LEU A 286 -22.44 -2.89 -30.19
N ALA A 287 -23.52 -2.73 -30.98
CA ALA A 287 -23.64 -3.39 -32.23
C ALA A 287 -22.63 -2.83 -33.27
N ALA A 288 -22.38 -3.59 -34.34
CA ALA A 288 -21.51 -3.15 -35.41
C ALA A 288 -22.02 -1.83 -36.04
N ARG A 289 -21.15 -0.83 -36.16
CA ARG A 289 -21.43 0.52 -36.68
C ARG A 289 -22.35 1.37 -35.79
N GLU A 290 -22.56 0.97 -34.58
CA GLU A 290 -23.37 1.71 -33.61
C GLU A 290 -22.59 2.88 -33.01
N MET A 291 -23.28 3.95 -32.69
CA MET A 291 -22.73 5.12 -32.02
C MET A 291 -23.52 5.38 -30.74
N ALA A 292 -22.83 5.45 -29.62
CA ALA A 292 -23.43 5.69 -28.35
C ALA A 292 -22.62 6.68 -27.50
N VAL A 293 -23.31 7.31 -26.57
CA VAL A 293 -22.71 8.14 -25.52
C VAL A 293 -23.13 7.60 -24.17
N MET A 294 -22.17 7.36 -23.27
CA MET A 294 -22.44 6.88 -21.92
C MET A 294 -21.80 7.78 -20.86
N PRO A 295 -22.37 7.80 -19.65
CA PRO A 295 -21.69 8.41 -18.51
C PRO A 295 -20.57 7.48 -18.03
N GLY A 296 -19.43 8.05 -17.68
CA GLY A 296 -18.30 7.30 -17.17
C GLY A 296 -17.02 8.14 -17.13
N ARG A 297 -15.95 7.54 -16.65
CA ARG A 297 -14.63 8.14 -16.70
C ARG A 297 -13.63 7.11 -17.21
N LEU A 298 -12.99 7.41 -18.32
CA LEU A 298 -11.79 6.71 -18.76
C LEU A 298 -10.58 7.51 -18.24
N ARG A 299 -9.67 6.84 -17.60
CA ARG A 299 -8.35 7.42 -17.32
C ARG A 299 -7.47 7.10 -18.53
N ALA A 300 -6.66 8.07 -18.92
CA ALA A 300 -5.58 7.79 -19.84
C ALA A 300 -4.67 6.76 -19.17
N GLY A 301 -4.45 5.64 -19.86
CA GLY A 301 -3.51 4.62 -19.44
C GLY A 301 -2.06 5.08 -19.62
#